data_66337b0e7c23426d4a13334bd93013a5
#
_entry.id   66337b0e7c23426d4a13334bd93013a5
#
_cell.length_a   1.000
_cell.length_b   1.000
_cell.length_c   1.000
_cell.angle_alpha   90.00
_cell.angle_beta   90.00
_cell.angle_gamma   90.00
#
_symmetry.space_group_name_H-M   'P 1'
#
loop_
_entity.id
_entity.type
_entity.pdbx_description
1 polymer ?
#
loop_
_entity_poly.entity_id
_entity_poly.type
_entity_poly.pdbx_seq_one_letter_code
_entity_poly.pdbx_strand_id
1 'polypeptide(L)'
;GIMYEQNATYTWDELNPNTPYEVFVVAMNETDTADVVITNCSTASQGGEGESLISIELSELTKTSVRMITVPNDQTAYYYNGLVTKELYDEVGEDSVMSILKSTPYQLYETDDWVWLDLMPYTEYYALAQGANVNDEWGVVSKVAFRTLGDLSITQLEKEQTLLLYPNPAKDFV
;
A
#
# COMPACT_ATOMS: atom_id res chain seq x y z
N GLY A 1 -17.64 -18.39 15.78
CA GLY A 1 -18.98 -18.11 16.36
C GLY A 1 -19.49 -19.29 17.17
N ILE A 2 -20.37 -19.05 18.14
CA ILE A 2 -21.06 -20.12 18.91
C ILE A 2 -22.40 -20.33 18.22
N MET A 3 -22.69 -21.59 17.86
CA MET A 3 -23.96 -21.98 17.23
C MET A 3 -24.72 -22.93 18.13
N TYR A 4 -26.03 -22.75 18.23
CA TYR A 4 -26.90 -23.48 19.13
C TYR A 4 -27.86 -24.46 18.43
N GLU A 5 -27.59 -24.76 17.15
CA GLU A 5 -28.46 -25.60 16.32
C GLU A 5 -27.78 -26.94 15.96
N GLN A 6 -28.56 -27.97 15.72
CA GLN A 6 -28.05 -29.30 15.34
C GLN A 6 -27.40 -29.33 13.96
N ASN A 7 -27.81 -28.44 13.06
CA ASN A 7 -27.22 -28.25 11.72
C ASN A 7 -27.08 -26.76 11.48
N ALA A 8 -25.88 -26.25 11.53
CA ALA A 8 -25.61 -24.85 11.30
C ALA A 8 -24.65 -24.67 10.13
N THR A 9 -24.89 -23.65 9.33
CA THR A 9 -24.01 -23.20 8.25
C THR A 9 -23.46 -21.83 8.60
N TYR A 10 -22.15 -21.67 8.46
CA TYR A 10 -21.48 -20.39 8.65
C TYR A 10 -20.55 -20.13 7.48
N THR A 11 -20.55 -18.89 6.98
CA THR A 11 -19.63 -18.43 5.94
C THR A 11 -18.63 -17.46 6.56
N TRP A 12 -17.37 -17.66 6.29
CA TRP A 12 -16.29 -16.72 6.61
C TRP A 12 -15.96 -15.90 5.36
N ASP A 13 -16.03 -14.60 5.49
CA ASP A 13 -15.69 -13.63 4.46
C ASP A 13 -14.31 -13.02 4.74
N GLU A 14 -13.76 -12.27 3.80
CA GLU A 14 -12.50 -11.52 3.91
C GLU A 14 -11.28 -12.41 4.24
N LEU A 15 -11.29 -13.65 3.78
CA LEU A 15 -10.14 -14.54 3.89
C LEU A 15 -9.11 -14.22 2.81
N ASN A 16 -7.82 -14.28 3.17
CA ASN A 16 -6.75 -14.10 2.20
C ASN A 16 -6.78 -15.19 1.12
N PRO A 17 -6.55 -14.84 -0.15
CA PRO A 17 -6.42 -15.82 -1.23
C PRO A 17 -5.25 -16.79 -1.02
N ASN A 18 -5.32 -17.97 -1.67
CA ASN A 18 -4.29 -19.00 -1.65
C ASN A 18 -3.72 -19.30 -0.25
N THR A 19 -4.56 -19.23 0.77
CA THR A 19 -4.15 -19.36 2.17
C THR A 19 -4.77 -20.62 2.78
N PRO A 20 -3.97 -21.49 3.42
CA PRO A 20 -4.49 -22.62 4.16
C PRO A 20 -5.09 -22.16 5.50
N TYR A 21 -6.26 -22.69 5.81
CA TYR A 21 -6.97 -22.44 7.06
C TYR A 21 -7.31 -23.75 7.76
N GLU A 22 -7.28 -23.71 9.07
CA GLU A 22 -7.80 -24.80 9.92
C GLU A 22 -9.12 -24.36 10.55
N VAL A 23 -10.14 -25.17 10.37
CA VAL A 23 -11.46 -24.96 10.98
C VAL A 23 -11.63 -25.88 12.17
N PHE A 24 -11.86 -25.30 13.33
CA PHE A 24 -12.07 -26.01 14.58
C PHE A 24 -13.56 -26.01 14.92
N VAL A 25 -14.12 -27.21 15.14
CA VAL A 25 -15.51 -27.38 15.57
C VAL A 25 -15.52 -28.17 16.88
N VAL A 26 -16.22 -27.64 17.84
CA VAL A 26 -16.46 -28.33 19.12
C VAL A 26 -17.96 -28.28 19.45
N ALA A 27 -18.53 -29.42 19.77
CA ALA A 27 -19.90 -29.50 20.28
C ALA A 27 -19.90 -29.50 21.79
N MET A 28 -20.84 -28.78 22.40
CA MET A 28 -21.00 -28.70 23.85
C MET A 28 -22.50 -28.77 24.21
N ASN A 29 -22.79 -29.38 25.36
CA ASN A 29 -24.07 -29.27 26.03
C ASN A 29 -23.89 -28.63 27.39
N GLU A 30 -24.93 -28.60 28.22
CA GLU A 30 -24.89 -27.96 29.56
C GLU A 30 -23.87 -28.59 30.53
N THR A 31 -23.47 -29.82 30.28
CA THR A 31 -22.68 -30.61 31.25
C THR A 31 -21.38 -31.18 30.65
N ASP A 32 -21.22 -31.18 29.34
CA ASP A 32 -20.11 -31.85 28.67
C ASP A 32 -19.69 -31.16 27.39
N THR A 33 -18.43 -31.39 26.97
CA THR A 33 -17.82 -30.87 25.77
C THR A 33 -17.24 -32.03 24.98
N ALA A 34 -17.62 -32.15 23.68
CA ALA A 34 -17.08 -33.16 22.79
C ALA A 34 -15.63 -32.86 22.40
N ASP A 35 -14.95 -33.85 21.84
CA ASP A 35 -13.64 -33.67 21.24
C ASP A 35 -13.68 -32.63 20.11
N VAL A 36 -12.60 -31.89 19.95
CA VAL A 36 -12.43 -30.91 18.88
C VAL A 36 -12.27 -31.65 17.56
N VAL A 37 -13.12 -31.31 16.59
CA VAL A 37 -12.97 -31.75 15.20
C VAL A 37 -12.21 -30.66 14.44
N ILE A 38 -11.11 -31.03 13.78
CA ILE A 38 -10.30 -30.13 12.96
C ILE A 38 -10.48 -30.54 11.49
N THR A 39 -10.75 -29.58 10.64
CA THR A 39 -10.74 -29.75 9.18
C THR A 39 -9.90 -28.67 8.53
N ASN A 40 -9.20 -29.02 7.47
CA ASN A 40 -8.35 -28.11 6.74
C ASN A 40 -9.02 -27.72 5.42
N CYS A 41 -8.92 -26.48 5.04
CA CYS A 41 -9.32 -25.97 3.74
C CYS A 41 -8.29 -24.94 3.25
N SER A 42 -8.33 -24.62 1.97
CA SER A 42 -7.56 -23.52 1.41
C SER A 42 -8.48 -22.66 0.57
N THR A 43 -8.29 -21.35 0.63
CA THR A 43 -8.96 -20.44 -0.30
C THR A 43 -8.37 -20.60 -1.70
N ALA A 44 -9.17 -20.27 -2.72
CA ALA A 44 -8.70 -20.25 -4.10
C ALA A 44 -7.61 -19.18 -4.27
N SER A 45 -6.66 -19.42 -5.18
CA SER A 45 -5.73 -18.38 -5.61
C SER A 45 -6.46 -17.32 -6.43
N GLN A 46 -6.01 -16.08 -6.34
CA GLN A 46 -6.40 -15.00 -7.26
C GLN A 46 -5.22 -14.68 -8.20
N GLY A 47 -5.49 -13.87 -9.23
CA GLY A 47 -4.52 -13.52 -10.25
C GLY A 47 -4.50 -14.46 -11.44
N GLY A 48 -3.63 -14.18 -12.39
CA GLY A 48 -3.40 -14.94 -13.60
C GLY A 48 -1.96 -15.40 -13.74
N GLU A 49 -1.60 -15.97 -14.89
CA GLU A 49 -0.25 -16.43 -15.24
C GLU A 49 0.56 -15.35 -15.98
N GLY A 50 -0.07 -14.20 -16.32
CA GLY A 50 0.55 -13.10 -17.02
C GLY A 50 1.39 -12.19 -16.10
N GLU A 51 1.89 -11.10 -16.65
CA GLU A 51 2.72 -10.14 -15.92
C GLU A 51 1.91 -9.38 -14.87
N SER A 52 2.37 -9.45 -13.62
CA SER A 52 1.81 -8.66 -12.52
C SER A 52 2.26 -7.20 -12.64
N LEU A 53 1.29 -6.29 -12.64
CA LEU A 53 1.52 -4.84 -12.72
C LEU A 53 0.74 -4.14 -11.61
N ILE A 54 1.40 -3.23 -10.90
CA ILE A 54 0.79 -2.43 -9.84
C ILE A 54 0.79 -0.97 -10.27
N SER A 55 -0.34 -0.31 -10.31
CA SER A 55 -0.40 1.15 -10.46
C SER A 55 -0.31 1.84 -9.12
N ILE A 56 0.35 2.99 -9.07
CA ILE A 56 0.52 3.83 -7.87
C ILE A 56 -0.05 5.20 -8.16
N GLU A 57 -0.97 5.67 -7.33
CA GLU A 57 -1.48 7.03 -7.32
C GLU A 57 -1.15 7.69 -5.99
N LEU A 58 -0.66 8.94 -6.02
CA LEU A 58 -0.34 9.73 -4.83
C LEU A 58 -1.25 10.97 -4.78
N SER A 59 -1.79 11.25 -3.61
CA SER A 59 -2.66 12.39 -3.36
C SER A 59 -2.49 12.90 -1.93
N GLU A 60 -3.20 13.98 -1.58
CA GLU A 60 -3.22 14.55 -0.23
C GLU A 60 -1.83 14.77 0.39
N LEU A 61 -0.90 15.22 -0.44
CA LEU A 61 0.49 15.43 -0.04
C LEU A 61 0.60 16.61 0.92
N THR A 62 1.22 16.38 2.06
CA THR A 62 1.51 17.39 3.09
C THR A 62 2.99 17.46 3.42
N LYS A 63 3.36 18.10 4.51
CA LYS A 63 4.74 18.13 5.03
C LYS A 63 5.19 16.77 5.58
N THR A 64 4.26 16.02 6.14
CA THR A 64 4.55 14.81 6.92
C THR A 64 3.67 13.63 6.56
N SER A 65 2.90 13.74 5.47
CA SER A 65 2.02 12.65 5.02
C SER A 65 1.77 12.67 3.53
N VAL A 66 1.39 11.51 3.00
CA VAL A 66 0.89 11.31 1.64
C VAL A 66 -0.12 10.18 1.65
N ARG A 67 -1.22 10.32 0.89
CA ARG A 67 -2.12 9.21 0.59
C ARG A 67 -1.61 8.48 -0.64
N MET A 68 -1.41 7.19 -0.51
CA MET A 68 -0.98 6.32 -1.60
C MET A 68 -2.08 5.28 -1.86
N ILE A 69 -2.49 5.19 -3.12
CA ILE A 69 -3.40 4.16 -3.59
C ILE A 69 -2.61 3.26 -4.53
N THR A 70 -2.60 1.96 -4.25
CA THR A 70 -2.00 0.94 -5.12
C THR A 70 -3.07 -0.01 -5.63
N VAL A 71 -3.10 -0.21 -6.95
CA VAL A 71 -4.10 -1.05 -7.60
C VAL A 71 -3.40 -2.14 -8.41
N PRO A 72 -3.55 -3.42 -8.04
CA PRO A 72 -3.03 -4.53 -8.81
C PRO A 72 -3.88 -4.77 -10.07
N ASN A 73 -3.24 -5.28 -11.13
CA ASN A 73 -3.97 -5.77 -12.28
C ASN A 73 -4.55 -7.19 -12.01
N ASP A 74 -5.33 -7.71 -12.94
CA ASP A 74 -5.98 -9.03 -12.86
C ASP A 74 -5.01 -10.24 -12.92
N GLN A 75 -3.73 -9.99 -13.25
CA GLN A 75 -2.69 -11.01 -13.25
C GLN A 75 -1.96 -11.11 -11.90
N THR A 76 -2.17 -10.15 -11.01
CA THR A 76 -1.50 -10.10 -9.70
C THR A 76 -2.15 -11.05 -8.71
N ALA A 77 -1.39 -12.01 -8.19
CA ALA A 77 -1.82 -12.89 -7.11
C ALA A 77 -1.64 -12.22 -5.74
N TYR A 78 -0.54 -11.51 -5.56
CA TYR A 78 -0.22 -10.73 -4.37
C TYR A 78 0.86 -9.69 -4.68
N TYR A 79 1.01 -8.69 -3.81
CA TYR A 79 2.03 -7.67 -4.00
C TYR A 79 2.49 -7.05 -2.68
N TYR A 80 3.55 -6.27 -2.74
CA TYR A 80 4.07 -5.45 -1.65
C TYR A 80 4.22 -4.01 -2.12
N ASN A 81 3.96 -3.06 -1.22
CA ASN A 81 4.19 -1.66 -1.46
C ASN A 81 4.94 -1.00 -0.30
N GLY A 82 5.45 0.20 -0.51
CA GLY A 82 6.09 0.95 0.54
C GLY A 82 6.69 2.27 0.07
N LEU A 83 7.14 3.05 1.05
CA LEU A 83 7.86 4.29 0.84
C LEU A 83 9.32 4.16 1.30
N VAL A 84 10.21 4.76 0.56
CA VAL A 84 11.63 4.87 0.91
C VAL A 84 12.12 6.28 0.59
N THR A 85 13.02 6.83 1.39
CA THR A 85 13.68 8.09 1.04
C THR A 85 14.55 7.88 -0.21
N LYS A 86 14.58 8.88 -1.07
CA LYS A 86 15.44 8.82 -2.27
C LYS A 86 16.91 8.58 -1.89
N GLU A 87 17.37 9.17 -0.80
CA GLU A 87 18.75 8.99 -0.29
C GLU A 87 19.05 7.51 -0.02
N LEU A 88 18.21 6.84 0.76
CA LEU A 88 18.40 5.41 1.07
C LEU A 88 18.27 4.54 -0.19
N TYR A 89 17.31 4.84 -1.06
CA TYR A 89 17.14 4.11 -2.31
C TYR A 89 18.39 4.20 -3.20
N ASP A 90 18.97 5.41 -3.34
CA ASP A 90 20.19 5.63 -4.13
C ASP A 90 21.42 4.97 -3.50
N GLU A 91 21.45 4.82 -2.16
CA GLU A 91 22.55 4.14 -1.45
C GLU A 91 22.51 2.63 -1.59
N VAL A 92 21.34 1.99 -1.38
CA VAL A 92 21.25 0.52 -1.29
C VAL A 92 20.76 -0.16 -2.57
N GLY A 93 20.14 0.60 -3.47
CA GLY A 93 19.60 0.12 -4.75
C GLY A 93 18.20 -0.52 -4.64
N GLU A 94 17.51 -0.58 -5.79
CA GLU A 94 16.13 -1.07 -5.92
C GLU A 94 15.94 -2.48 -5.39
N ASP A 95 16.83 -3.41 -5.77
CA ASP A 95 16.72 -4.81 -5.36
C ASP A 95 16.77 -4.99 -3.85
N SER A 96 17.63 -4.22 -3.17
CA SER A 96 17.75 -4.28 -1.72
C SER A 96 16.50 -3.75 -1.02
N VAL A 97 15.97 -2.62 -1.51
CA VAL A 97 14.72 -2.03 -0.97
C VAL A 97 13.57 -3.00 -1.16
N MET A 98 13.39 -3.57 -2.36
CA MET A 98 12.31 -4.52 -2.63
C MET A 98 12.48 -5.82 -1.83
N SER A 99 13.70 -6.29 -1.60
CA SER A 99 13.95 -7.44 -0.74
C SER A 99 13.49 -7.19 0.71
N ILE A 100 13.74 -5.99 1.23
CA ILE A 100 13.27 -5.59 2.56
C ILE A 100 11.73 -5.54 2.61
N LEU A 101 11.08 -4.89 1.63
CA LEU A 101 9.62 -4.82 1.56
C LEU A 101 8.97 -6.20 1.52
N LYS A 102 9.50 -7.11 0.69
CA LYS A 102 9.01 -8.49 0.57
C LYS A 102 9.26 -9.34 1.81
N SER A 103 10.17 -8.93 2.70
CA SER A 103 10.42 -9.63 3.97
C SER A 103 9.42 -9.24 5.07
N THR A 104 8.57 -8.24 4.83
CA THR A 104 7.54 -7.84 5.79
C THR A 104 6.35 -8.81 5.75
N PRO A 105 5.58 -8.94 6.85
CA PRO A 105 4.37 -9.77 6.86
C PRO A 105 3.17 -9.13 6.14
N TYR A 106 3.33 -7.94 5.58
CA TYR A 106 2.24 -7.14 4.98
C TYR A 106 2.09 -7.42 3.49
N GLN A 107 1.63 -8.61 3.16
CA GLN A 107 1.28 -9.01 1.81
C GLN A 107 -0.12 -8.51 1.46
N LEU A 108 -0.25 -7.88 0.30
CA LEU A 108 -1.49 -7.28 -0.19
C LEU A 108 -2.05 -8.08 -1.37
N TYR A 109 -3.38 -8.09 -1.50
CA TYR A 109 -4.09 -8.89 -2.49
C TYR A 109 -5.03 -8.06 -3.36
N GLU A 110 -5.53 -6.95 -2.84
CA GLU A 110 -6.50 -6.06 -3.45
C GLU A 110 -5.97 -4.62 -3.47
N THR A 111 -6.79 -3.69 -3.94
CA THR A 111 -6.47 -2.26 -3.87
C THR A 111 -6.20 -1.87 -2.43
N ASP A 112 -5.02 -1.28 -2.21
CA ASP A 112 -4.65 -0.69 -0.92
C ASP A 112 -4.74 0.84 -1.03
N ASP A 113 -5.44 1.45 -0.09
CA ASP A 113 -5.64 2.89 0.01
C ASP A 113 -5.24 3.33 1.42
N TRP A 114 -4.02 3.84 1.56
CA TRP A 114 -3.43 4.14 2.86
C TRP A 114 -2.83 5.54 2.92
N VAL A 115 -2.95 6.18 4.08
CA VAL A 115 -2.27 7.45 4.39
C VAL A 115 -0.99 7.16 5.17
N TRP A 116 0.13 7.40 4.54
CA TRP A 116 1.46 7.32 5.16
C TRP A 116 1.71 8.58 5.97
N LEU A 117 2.03 8.40 7.25
CA LEU A 117 2.25 9.47 8.23
C LEU A 117 3.73 9.52 8.66
N ASP A 118 4.08 10.54 9.43
CA ASP A 118 5.42 10.72 10.04
C ASP A 118 6.57 10.80 9.02
N LEU A 119 6.27 11.26 7.80
CA LEU A 119 7.29 11.52 6.79
C LEU A 119 8.11 12.77 7.19
N MET A 120 9.37 12.80 6.79
CA MET A 120 10.22 13.98 6.98
C MET A 120 9.80 15.11 6.05
N PRO A 121 9.67 16.36 6.53
CA PRO A 121 9.37 17.51 5.68
C PRO A 121 10.47 17.77 4.64
N TYR A 122 10.06 18.31 3.48
CA TYR A 122 10.95 18.72 2.38
C TYR A 122 11.93 17.61 1.94
N THR A 123 11.49 16.37 1.99
CA THR A 123 12.31 15.19 1.71
C THR A 123 11.79 14.47 0.46
N GLU A 124 12.70 14.03 -0.40
CA GLU A 124 12.39 13.23 -1.58
C GLU A 124 12.21 11.77 -1.21
N TYR A 125 11.14 11.17 -1.75
CA TYR A 125 10.77 9.78 -1.55
C TYR A 125 10.48 9.08 -2.88
N TYR A 126 10.60 7.78 -2.88
CA TYR A 126 9.98 6.90 -3.85
C TYR A 126 8.85 6.10 -3.19
N ALA A 127 7.69 6.11 -3.83
CA ALA A 127 6.66 5.12 -3.61
C ALA A 127 6.93 3.94 -4.53
N LEU A 128 6.99 2.74 -3.98
CA LEU A 128 7.36 1.51 -4.68
C LEU A 128 6.28 0.47 -4.50
N ALA A 129 6.05 -0.34 -5.53
CA ALA A 129 5.23 -1.53 -5.44
C ALA A 129 5.72 -2.59 -6.43
N GLN A 130 5.60 -3.87 -6.06
CA GLN A 130 5.89 -4.99 -6.95
C GLN A 130 5.00 -6.17 -6.59
N GLY A 131 4.37 -6.75 -7.59
CA GLY A 131 3.51 -7.91 -7.44
C GLY A 131 4.08 -9.16 -8.10
N ALA A 132 3.55 -10.31 -7.70
CA ALA A 132 3.79 -11.60 -8.31
C ALA A 132 2.48 -12.17 -8.88
N ASN A 133 2.60 -12.99 -9.92
CA ASN A 133 1.50 -13.76 -10.48
C ASN A 133 1.28 -15.09 -9.72
N VAL A 134 0.35 -15.93 -10.18
CA VAL A 134 0.04 -17.23 -9.53
C VAL A 134 1.20 -18.23 -9.56
N ASN A 135 2.20 -18.02 -10.40
CA ASN A 135 3.40 -18.84 -10.53
C ASN A 135 4.58 -18.29 -9.71
N ASP A 136 4.36 -17.29 -8.85
CA ASP A 136 5.39 -16.55 -8.10
C ASP A 136 6.41 -15.82 -8.99
N GLU A 137 6.03 -15.50 -10.23
CA GLU A 137 6.84 -14.70 -11.13
C GLU A 137 6.62 -13.21 -10.84
N TRP A 138 7.69 -12.52 -10.49
CA TRP A 138 7.65 -11.10 -10.14
C TRP A 138 7.58 -10.23 -11.40
N GLY A 139 6.59 -9.34 -11.41
CA GLY A 139 6.48 -8.27 -12.41
C GLY A 139 7.49 -7.14 -12.20
N VAL A 140 7.40 -6.11 -13.03
CA VAL A 140 8.25 -4.93 -12.91
C VAL A 140 7.95 -4.13 -11.63
N VAL A 141 8.96 -3.46 -11.09
CA VAL A 141 8.79 -2.53 -9.97
C VAL A 141 8.11 -1.27 -10.46
N SER A 142 6.95 -0.96 -9.92
CA SER A 142 6.30 0.34 -10.07
C SER A 142 6.91 1.34 -9.13
N LYS A 143 7.26 2.54 -9.65
CA LYS A 143 7.97 3.58 -8.89
C LYS A 143 7.45 4.97 -9.22
N VAL A 144 7.07 5.73 -8.20
CA VAL A 144 6.65 7.13 -8.30
C VAL A 144 7.49 7.98 -7.35
N ALA A 145 8.16 8.99 -7.90
CA ALA A 145 8.92 9.94 -7.10
C ALA A 145 8.01 11.07 -6.59
N PHE A 146 8.21 11.51 -5.35
CA PHE A 146 7.56 12.68 -4.81
C PHE A 146 8.43 13.36 -3.77
N ARG A 147 8.10 14.61 -3.41
CA ARG A 147 8.74 15.33 -2.30
C ARG A 147 7.66 15.84 -1.38
N THR A 148 7.81 15.62 -0.07
CA THR A 148 6.95 16.21 0.96
C THR A 148 7.06 17.74 0.95
N LEU A 149 5.99 18.43 1.35
CA LEU A 149 5.98 19.88 1.40
C LEU A 149 6.94 20.39 2.48
N GLY A 150 7.52 21.55 2.23
CA GLY A 150 8.34 22.27 3.21
C GLY A 150 7.57 23.40 3.88
N ASP A 151 8.21 24.08 4.81
CA ASP A 151 7.75 25.39 5.24
C ASP A 151 8.06 26.40 4.13
N LEU A 152 7.03 27.12 3.69
CA LEU A 152 7.24 28.25 2.79
C LEU A 152 8.03 29.34 3.54
N SER A 153 9.33 29.38 3.35
CA SER A 153 10.10 30.54 3.77
C SER A 153 9.98 31.62 2.70
N ILE A 154 9.89 32.88 3.11
CA ILE A 154 9.84 34.05 2.20
C ILE A 154 11.00 34.03 1.21
N THR A 155 12.14 33.46 1.58
CA THR A 155 13.33 33.29 0.74
C THR A 155 13.13 32.33 -0.45
N GLN A 156 12.19 31.37 -0.38
CA GLN A 156 11.88 30.47 -1.50
C GLN A 156 10.89 31.10 -2.49
N LEU A 157 9.97 31.95 -2.01
CA LEU A 157 9.07 32.72 -2.87
C LEU A 157 9.83 33.69 -3.78
N GLU A 158 10.95 34.27 -3.30
CA GLU A 158 11.78 35.17 -4.10
C GLU A 158 12.57 34.46 -5.21
N LYS A 159 12.74 33.15 -5.13
CA LYS A 159 13.52 32.38 -6.11
C LYS A 159 12.67 31.84 -7.27
N GLU A 160 11.39 31.70 -7.08
CA GLU A 160 10.45 31.17 -8.10
C GLU A 160 9.52 32.20 -8.74
N GLN A 161 9.39 33.39 -8.13
CA GLN A 161 8.64 34.49 -8.73
C GLN A 161 9.55 35.70 -8.93
N THR A 162 10.01 35.90 -10.15
CA THR A 162 10.46 37.21 -10.57
C THR A 162 9.23 38.11 -10.61
N LEU A 163 9.00 38.85 -9.53
CA LEU A 163 7.96 39.85 -9.48
C LEU A 163 8.39 40.97 -10.44
N LEU A 164 7.91 40.91 -11.68
CA LEU A 164 8.07 42.02 -12.62
C LEU A 164 7.11 43.13 -12.17
N LEU A 165 7.61 44.00 -11.29
CA LEU A 165 6.97 45.28 -11.02
C LEU A 165 7.16 46.15 -12.27
N TYR A 166 6.15 46.20 -13.13
CA TYR A 166 6.11 47.23 -14.14
C TYR A 166 5.93 48.59 -13.44
N PRO A 167 6.74 49.59 -13.76
CA PRO A 167 6.51 50.91 -13.23
C PRO A 167 5.13 51.37 -13.69
N ASN A 168 4.28 51.68 -12.72
CA ASN A 168 3.02 52.32 -12.96
C ASN A 168 3.34 53.74 -13.48
N PRO A 169 2.99 54.08 -14.72
CA PRO A 169 3.18 55.44 -15.19
C PRO A 169 2.12 56.33 -14.50
N ALA A 170 2.47 56.85 -13.33
CA ALA A 170 1.77 57.98 -12.79
C ALA A 170 2.02 59.18 -13.73
N LYS A 171 1.08 59.44 -14.61
CA LYS A 171 1.09 60.69 -15.37
C LYS A 171 0.63 61.81 -14.45
N ASP A 172 1.52 62.73 -14.22
CA ASP A 172 1.18 64.02 -13.62
C ASP A 172 0.08 64.67 -14.42
N PHE A 173 -1.02 65.00 -13.77
CA PHE A 173 -1.98 65.94 -14.29
C PHE A 173 -1.68 67.29 -13.68
N VAL A 174 -1.31 68.24 -14.57
CA VAL A 174 -1.22 69.67 -14.29
C VAL A 174 -2.64 70.24 -14.18
#